data_9d75896c5bcf869b089639a5161e485d
#
_entry.id   9d75896c5bcf869b089639a5161e485d
#
_cell.length_a   1.000
_cell.length_b   1.000
_cell.length_c   1.000
_cell.angle_alpha   90.00
_cell.angle_beta   90.00
_cell.angle_gamma   90.00
#
_symmetry.space_group_name_H-M   'P 1'
#
loop_
_entity.id
_entity.type
_entity.pdbx_description
1 polymer ?
#
loop_
_entity_poly.entity_id
_entity_poly.type
_entity_poly.pdbx_seq_one_letter_code
_entity_poly.pdbx_strand_id
1 'polypeptide(L)'
;MNTAPAWPEPPALIEGVRLRLRRTMPDDAATLFALLDDAEVMRYLDWPHPGSTAEVRVHLQAVDERWARGQEHQYIVVRKADGVALGTIAFRPRGHSADFGYVFGRAHWGQGYGSEAAALLTAWLQRQRVLVRLWATCDAANAASAQVLQKAGLQREGLMRKAHVRPNLGGAIRDTLLFAWVREQENPT
;
A
#
# COMPACT_ATOMS: atom_id res chain seq x y z
N MET A 1 7.05 -7.87 -31.12
CA MET A 1 7.33 -8.06 -29.70
C MET A 1 6.63 -6.92 -28.96
N ASN A 2 5.59 -7.24 -28.19
CA ASN A 2 4.84 -6.21 -27.45
C ASN A 2 5.64 -5.90 -26.18
N THR A 3 6.51 -4.90 -26.22
CA THR A 3 7.24 -4.46 -25.02
C THR A 3 6.23 -3.93 -24.02
N ALA A 4 6.22 -4.50 -22.82
CA ALA A 4 5.39 -3.97 -21.72
C ALA A 4 5.65 -2.46 -21.59
N PRO A 5 4.61 -1.65 -21.40
CA PRO A 5 4.77 -0.21 -21.30
C PRO A 5 5.67 0.14 -20.11
N ALA A 6 6.60 1.07 -20.35
CA ALA A 6 7.50 1.52 -19.32
C ALA A 6 6.74 2.40 -18.31
N TRP A 7 6.83 2.06 -17.02
CA TRP A 7 6.37 2.91 -15.95
C TRP A 7 7.35 4.07 -15.76
N PRO A 8 6.86 5.28 -15.52
CA PRO A 8 7.73 6.38 -15.16
C PRO A 8 8.39 6.12 -13.80
N GLU A 9 9.57 6.66 -13.60
CA GLU A 9 10.23 6.61 -12.30
C GLU A 9 9.36 7.35 -11.27
N PRO A 10 8.97 6.69 -10.17
CA PRO A 10 8.15 7.35 -9.16
C PRO A 10 8.98 8.35 -8.35
N PRO A 11 8.39 9.49 -7.97
CA PRO A 11 9.10 10.49 -7.19
C PRO A 11 9.49 9.94 -5.82
N ALA A 12 10.64 10.32 -5.31
CA ALA A 12 11.08 9.95 -3.96
C ALA A 12 10.21 10.58 -2.86
N LEU A 13 9.42 11.61 -3.21
CA LEU A 13 8.54 12.35 -2.31
C LEU A 13 7.23 12.71 -3.01
N ILE A 14 6.09 12.42 -2.37
CA ILE A 14 4.77 12.89 -2.78
C ILE A 14 4.19 13.72 -1.62
N GLU A 15 3.90 14.98 -1.89
CA GLU A 15 3.40 15.94 -0.89
C GLU A 15 1.87 16.00 -0.89
N GLY A 16 1.27 15.89 0.29
CA GLY A 16 -0.15 16.10 0.56
C GLY A 16 -0.40 17.28 1.50
N VAL A 17 -1.64 17.44 1.94
CA VAL A 17 -2.03 18.51 2.87
C VAL A 17 -1.42 18.32 4.25
N ARG A 18 -1.75 17.19 4.91
CA ARG A 18 -1.25 16.84 6.26
C ARG A 18 -0.08 15.86 6.22
N LEU A 19 0.09 15.15 5.11
CA LEU A 19 1.01 14.03 4.95
C LEU A 19 2.03 14.30 3.86
N ARG A 20 3.15 13.61 3.97
CA ARG A 20 4.08 13.37 2.87
C ARG A 20 4.39 11.86 2.81
N LEU A 21 4.48 11.35 1.60
CA LEU A 21 4.93 9.99 1.32
C LEU A 21 6.38 10.10 0.87
N ARG A 22 7.30 9.62 1.68
CA ARG A 22 8.74 9.63 1.42
C ARG A 22 9.21 8.20 1.15
N ARG A 23 10.04 7.98 0.12
CA ARG A 23 10.68 6.68 -0.11
C ARG A 23 11.21 6.12 1.21
N THR A 24 10.93 4.84 1.49
CA THR A 24 11.48 4.14 2.65
C THR A 24 12.98 3.91 2.48
N MET A 25 13.70 3.93 3.59
CA MET A 25 15.14 3.67 3.64
C MET A 25 15.41 2.58 4.70
N PRO A 26 16.51 1.82 4.60
CA PRO A 26 16.87 0.82 5.62
C PRO A 26 16.95 1.38 7.05
N ASP A 27 17.25 2.67 7.19
CA ASP A 27 17.33 3.35 8.49
C ASP A 27 15.96 3.62 9.13
N ASP A 28 14.86 3.47 8.38
CA ASP A 28 13.52 3.52 8.93
C ASP A 28 13.14 2.27 9.74
N ALA A 29 13.99 1.25 9.78
CA ALA A 29 13.68 -0.07 10.35
C ALA A 29 13.22 -0.02 11.80
N ALA A 30 13.87 0.76 12.67
CA ALA A 30 13.48 0.88 14.07
C ALA A 30 12.10 1.53 14.22
N THR A 31 11.84 2.59 13.46
CA THR A 31 10.55 3.29 13.44
C THR A 31 9.43 2.38 12.94
N LEU A 32 9.67 1.65 11.85
CA LEU A 32 8.67 0.74 11.30
C LEU A 32 8.44 -0.48 12.20
N PHE A 33 9.49 -1.03 12.81
CA PHE A 33 9.33 -2.12 13.76
C PHE A 33 8.40 -1.69 14.91
N ALA A 34 8.62 -0.52 15.50
CA ALA A 34 7.77 -0.01 16.57
C ALA A 34 6.29 0.18 16.17
N LEU A 35 6.01 0.48 14.88
CA LEU A 35 4.64 0.57 14.36
C LEU A 35 4.01 -0.80 14.09
N LEU A 36 4.83 -1.81 13.77
CA LEU A 36 4.42 -3.17 13.43
C LEU A 36 4.38 -4.12 14.63
N ASP A 37 5.04 -3.76 15.73
CA ASP A 37 5.07 -4.55 16.97
C ASP A 37 3.74 -4.40 17.76
N ASP A 38 2.63 -4.63 17.05
CA ASP A 38 1.28 -4.61 17.59
C ASP A 38 0.44 -5.67 16.84
N ALA A 39 -0.06 -6.67 17.57
CA ALA A 39 -0.83 -7.78 17.02
C ALA A 39 -2.10 -7.32 16.26
N GLU A 40 -2.75 -6.25 16.68
CA GLU A 40 -3.93 -5.72 15.98
C GLU A 40 -3.55 -5.04 14.66
N VAL A 41 -2.37 -4.40 14.58
CA VAL A 41 -1.84 -3.84 13.33
C VAL A 41 -1.55 -4.96 12.34
N MET A 42 -0.95 -6.04 12.81
CA MET A 42 -0.55 -7.18 12.00
C MET A 42 -1.71 -8.12 11.62
N ARG A 43 -2.82 -8.04 12.32
CA ARG A 43 -3.91 -9.02 12.31
C ARG A 43 -4.35 -9.49 10.91
N TYR A 44 -4.55 -8.55 9.98
CA TYR A 44 -5.08 -8.83 8.64
C TYR A 44 -4.01 -8.81 7.54
N LEU A 45 -2.73 -8.66 7.89
CA LEU A 45 -1.66 -8.67 6.92
C LEU A 45 -1.39 -10.11 6.42
N ASP A 46 -0.91 -10.23 5.20
CA ASP A 46 -0.60 -11.49 4.52
C ASP A 46 0.86 -11.93 4.71
N TRP A 47 1.59 -11.23 5.58
CA TRP A 47 2.94 -11.55 6.00
C TRP A 47 3.04 -11.59 7.53
N PRO A 48 3.94 -12.41 8.09
CA PRO A 48 4.04 -12.61 9.54
C PRO A 48 4.55 -11.37 10.25
N HIS A 49 4.22 -11.28 11.54
CA HIS A 49 4.80 -10.28 12.44
C HIS A 49 6.33 -10.37 12.40
N PRO A 50 7.06 -9.24 12.18
CA PRO A 50 8.52 -9.25 12.23
C PRO A 50 8.99 -9.50 13.66
N GLY A 51 9.95 -10.39 13.83
CA GLY A 51 10.49 -10.75 15.15
C GLY A 51 11.47 -9.70 15.70
N SER A 52 11.98 -8.80 14.86
CA SER A 52 13.01 -7.84 15.26
C SER A 52 13.15 -6.67 14.28
N THR A 53 13.76 -5.58 14.77
CA THR A 53 14.23 -4.46 13.92
C THR A 53 15.19 -4.93 12.82
N ALA A 54 16.00 -5.95 13.08
CA ALA A 54 16.93 -6.49 12.08
C ALA A 54 16.19 -7.11 10.90
N GLU A 55 15.11 -7.86 11.14
CA GLU A 55 14.26 -8.41 10.07
C GLU A 55 13.58 -7.31 9.24
N VAL A 56 13.09 -6.26 9.89
CA VAL A 56 12.54 -5.09 9.17
C VAL A 56 13.61 -4.42 8.32
N ARG A 57 14.84 -4.29 8.81
CA ARG A 57 15.96 -3.73 8.04
C ARG A 57 16.27 -4.55 6.80
N VAL A 58 16.33 -5.88 6.92
CA VAL A 58 16.53 -6.80 5.79
C VAL A 58 15.38 -6.66 4.77
N HIS A 59 14.14 -6.57 5.26
CA HIS A 59 12.98 -6.33 4.39
C HIS A 59 13.12 -5.00 3.63
N LEU A 60 13.51 -3.91 4.30
CA LEU A 60 13.68 -2.61 3.65
C LEU A 60 14.83 -2.57 2.64
N GLN A 61 15.92 -3.30 2.88
CA GLN A 61 16.98 -3.48 1.89
C GLN A 61 16.46 -4.17 0.63
N ALA A 62 15.67 -5.24 0.79
CA ALA A 62 15.03 -5.90 -0.34
C ALA A 62 14.00 -5.01 -1.05
N VAL A 63 13.28 -4.14 -0.32
CA VAL A 63 12.40 -3.12 -0.91
C VAL A 63 13.20 -2.11 -1.73
N ASP A 64 14.34 -1.66 -1.24
CA ASP A 64 15.22 -0.71 -1.95
C ASP A 64 15.73 -1.30 -3.28
N GLU A 65 16.12 -2.58 -3.28
CA GLU A 65 16.47 -3.31 -4.50
C GLU A 65 15.30 -3.45 -5.48
N ARG A 66 14.08 -3.75 -4.96
CA ARG A 66 12.87 -3.83 -5.81
C ARG A 66 12.48 -2.47 -6.37
N TRP A 67 12.69 -1.40 -5.61
CA TRP A 67 12.52 -0.02 -6.08
C TRP A 67 13.43 0.25 -7.30
N ALA A 68 14.72 -0.04 -7.16
CA ALA A 68 15.69 0.17 -8.25
C ALA A 68 15.36 -0.64 -9.52
N ARG A 69 14.66 -1.78 -9.37
CA ARG A 69 14.20 -2.62 -10.50
C ARG A 69 12.81 -2.24 -11.02
N GLY A 70 12.15 -1.23 -10.46
CA GLY A 70 10.78 -0.84 -10.83
C GLY A 70 9.70 -1.86 -10.45
N GLN A 71 9.96 -2.73 -9.47
CA GLN A 71 9.08 -3.85 -9.12
C GLN A 71 8.14 -3.51 -7.96
N GLU A 72 8.60 -2.70 -7.01
CA GLU A 72 7.83 -2.25 -5.86
C GLU A 72 8.36 -0.90 -5.39
N HIS A 73 7.43 0.00 -5.05
CA HIS A 73 7.74 1.35 -4.58
C HIS A 73 7.05 1.59 -3.25
N GLN A 74 7.81 1.50 -2.15
CA GLN A 74 7.30 1.68 -0.81
C GLN A 74 7.67 3.04 -0.26
N TYR A 75 6.69 3.69 0.36
CA TYR A 75 6.82 4.97 1.04
C TYR A 75 6.53 4.81 2.53
N ILE A 76 7.27 5.52 3.35
CA ILE A 76 6.86 5.81 4.71
C ILE A 76 5.94 7.03 4.68
N VAL A 77 4.84 6.94 5.41
CA VAL A 77 3.85 8.03 5.54
C VAL A 77 4.23 8.88 6.74
N VAL A 78 4.54 10.13 6.50
CA VAL A 78 5.00 11.06 7.54
C VAL A 78 4.00 12.20 7.72
N ARG A 79 3.64 12.50 8.96
CA ARG A 79 2.82 13.66 9.31
C ARG A 79 3.66 14.92 9.26
N LYS A 80 3.21 15.93 8.49
CA LYS A 80 3.99 17.16 8.22
C LYS A 80 4.14 18.03 9.45
N ALA A 81 3.16 18.03 10.35
CA ALA A 81 3.13 18.89 11.53
C ALA A 81 4.29 18.66 12.50
N ASP A 82 4.76 17.42 12.61
CA ASP A 82 5.75 17.02 13.63
C ASP A 82 6.79 16.02 13.13
N GLY A 83 6.70 15.60 11.86
CA GLY A 83 7.63 14.64 11.29
C GLY A 83 7.42 13.19 11.73
N VAL A 84 6.34 12.88 12.46
CA VAL A 84 6.07 11.53 12.96
C VAL A 84 5.70 10.60 11.82
N ALA A 85 6.34 9.43 11.77
CA ALA A 85 5.99 8.34 10.87
C ALA A 85 4.72 7.64 11.35
N LEU A 86 3.74 7.48 10.48
CA LEU A 86 2.43 6.94 10.80
C LEU A 86 2.24 5.50 10.31
N GLY A 87 3.00 5.09 9.31
CA GLY A 87 2.89 3.80 8.65
C GLY A 87 3.59 3.77 7.30
N THR A 88 3.25 2.78 6.46
CA THR A 88 3.76 2.67 5.10
C THR A 88 2.63 2.48 4.10
N ILE A 89 2.92 2.86 2.85
CA ILE A 89 2.10 2.57 1.68
C ILE A 89 3.01 2.19 0.53
N ALA A 90 2.64 1.16 -0.23
CA ALA A 90 3.44 0.68 -1.35
C ALA A 90 2.57 0.38 -2.55
N PHE A 91 3.12 0.50 -3.76
CA PHE A 91 2.50 0.01 -4.98
C PHE A 91 3.47 -0.85 -5.80
N ARG A 92 2.92 -1.76 -6.58
CA ARG A 92 3.66 -2.70 -7.42
C ARG A 92 3.14 -2.63 -8.86
N PRO A 93 3.94 -2.11 -9.80
CA PRO A 93 3.59 -2.09 -11.21
C PRO A 93 3.51 -3.50 -11.81
N ARG A 94 2.51 -3.74 -12.68
CA ARG A 94 2.31 -5.01 -13.39
C ARG A 94 1.77 -4.75 -14.80
N GLY A 95 2.64 -4.50 -15.76
CA GLY A 95 2.20 -4.14 -17.11
C GLY A 95 1.36 -2.87 -17.12
N HIS A 96 0.09 -2.93 -17.53
CA HIS A 96 -0.87 -1.81 -17.51
C HIS A 96 -1.64 -1.67 -16.19
N SER A 97 -1.33 -2.46 -15.19
CA SER A 97 -1.98 -2.41 -13.87
C SER A 97 -0.98 -2.17 -12.76
N ALA A 98 -1.50 -1.76 -11.61
CA ALA A 98 -0.76 -1.77 -10.36
C ALA A 98 -1.65 -2.24 -9.22
N ASP A 99 -1.07 -2.88 -8.24
CA ASP A 99 -1.69 -3.08 -6.94
C ASP A 99 -1.03 -2.19 -5.89
N PHE A 100 -1.77 -1.88 -4.83
CA PHE A 100 -1.21 -1.17 -3.69
C PHE A 100 -1.70 -1.73 -2.37
N GLY A 101 -0.91 -1.50 -1.32
CA GLY A 101 -1.24 -1.86 0.05
C GLY A 101 -0.64 -0.88 1.04
N TYR A 102 -1.14 -0.89 2.27
CA TYR A 102 -0.69 0.01 3.33
C TYR A 102 -0.83 -0.65 4.70
N VAL A 103 -0.08 -0.13 5.64
CA VAL A 103 -0.21 -0.43 7.06
C VAL A 103 0.02 0.85 7.87
N PHE A 104 -0.75 1.04 8.94
CA PHE A 104 -0.64 2.19 9.83
C PHE A 104 -0.57 1.72 11.28
N GLY A 105 0.30 2.35 12.06
CA GLY A 105 0.37 2.13 13.50
C GLY A 105 -0.97 2.45 14.18
N ARG A 106 -1.35 1.64 15.17
CA ARG A 106 -2.65 1.67 15.83
C ARG A 106 -3.00 3.03 16.43
N ALA A 107 -2.01 3.74 16.99
CA ALA A 107 -2.18 5.08 17.54
C ALA A 107 -2.64 6.14 16.51
N HIS A 108 -2.57 5.82 15.23
CA HIS A 108 -2.89 6.73 14.13
C HIS A 108 -4.20 6.37 13.41
N TRP A 109 -4.92 5.34 13.87
CA TRP A 109 -6.20 4.93 13.31
C TRP A 109 -7.32 5.93 13.64
N GLY A 110 -8.41 5.90 12.85
CA GLY A 110 -9.58 6.74 13.08
C GLY A 110 -9.41 8.23 12.73
N GLN A 111 -8.20 8.69 12.38
CA GLN A 111 -7.87 10.10 12.13
C GLN A 111 -7.88 10.47 10.64
N GLY A 112 -8.24 9.52 9.76
CA GLY A 112 -8.33 9.73 8.30
C GLY A 112 -7.00 9.68 7.56
N TYR A 113 -5.87 9.42 8.23
CA TYR A 113 -4.55 9.39 7.60
C TYR A 113 -4.41 8.28 6.54
N GLY A 114 -4.97 7.09 6.78
CA GLY A 114 -4.97 6.01 5.80
C GLY A 114 -5.68 6.40 4.51
N SER A 115 -6.85 7.03 4.63
CA SER A 115 -7.61 7.51 3.45
C SER A 115 -6.88 8.62 2.70
N GLU A 116 -6.25 9.57 3.41
CA GLU A 116 -5.48 10.65 2.80
C GLU A 116 -4.24 10.11 2.07
N ALA A 117 -3.49 9.20 2.68
CA ALA A 117 -2.31 8.60 2.06
C ALA A 117 -2.69 7.75 0.84
N ALA A 118 -3.76 6.95 0.92
CA ALA A 118 -4.25 6.19 -0.20
C ALA A 118 -4.72 7.10 -1.34
N ALA A 119 -5.51 8.15 -1.05
CA ALA A 119 -5.94 9.12 -2.05
C ALA A 119 -4.77 9.85 -2.71
N LEU A 120 -3.74 10.21 -1.93
CA LEU A 120 -2.55 10.88 -2.43
C LEU A 120 -1.76 10.00 -3.40
N LEU A 121 -1.55 8.73 -3.05
CA LEU A 121 -0.89 7.76 -3.92
C LEU A 121 -1.71 7.47 -5.17
N THR A 122 -3.02 7.20 -5.01
CA THR A 122 -3.89 6.86 -6.15
C THR A 122 -4.02 8.03 -7.12
N ALA A 123 -4.09 9.27 -6.64
CA ALA A 123 -4.12 10.46 -7.49
C ALA A 123 -2.83 10.60 -8.33
N TRP A 124 -1.66 10.27 -7.76
CA TRP A 124 -0.42 10.24 -8.52
C TRP A 124 -0.43 9.12 -9.56
N LEU A 125 -0.82 7.91 -9.18
CA LEU A 125 -0.87 6.75 -10.07
C LEU A 125 -1.84 6.96 -11.24
N GLN A 126 -3.01 7.52 -11.00
CA GLN A 126 -4.04 7.77 -12.03
C GLN A 126 -3.59 8.74 -13.13
N ARG A 127 -2.62 9.62 -12.85
CA ARG A 127 -2.00 10.51 -13.86
C ARG A 127 -1.06 9.76 -14.81
N GLN A 128 -0.63 8.55 -14.46
CA GLN A 128 0.28 7.77 -15.31
C GLN A 128 -0.50 7.14 -16.45
N ARG A 129 -0.15 7.51 -17.71
CA ARG A 129 -0.86 7.03 -18.90
C ARG A 129 -0.79 5.51 -19.08
N VAL A 130 0.27 4.89 -18.57
CA VAL A 130 0.46 3.43 -18.58
C VAL A 130 -0.56 2.70 -17.73
N LEU A 131 -1.10 3.35 -16.68
CA LEU A 131 -2.04 2.73 -15.76
C LEU A 131 -3.44 2.68 -16.35
N VAL A 132 -3.95 1.48 -16.57
CA VAL A 132 -5.35 1.23 -16.96
C VAL A 132 -6.16 0.73 -15.77
N ARG A 133 -5.54 -0.03 -14.86
CA ARG A 133 -6.20 -0.62 -13.70
C ARG A 133 -5.36 -0.47 -12.44
N LEU A 134 -5.95 0.09 -11.40
CA LEU A 134 -5.40 0.13 -10.04
C LEU A 134 -6.27 -0.73 -9.14
N TRP A 135 -5.68 -1.64 -8.36
CA TRP A 135 -6.46 -2.49 -7.49
C TRP A 135 -5.81 -2.68 -6.11
N ALA A 136 -6.61 -3.08 -5.15
CA ALA A 136 -6.18 -3.44 -3.82
C ALA A 136 -7.14 -4.47 -3.23
N THR A 137 -6.67 -5.21 -2.25
CA THR A 137 -7.48 -6.17 -1.51
C THR A 137 -7.42 -5.91 -0.02
N CYS A 138 -8.46 -6.32 0.69
CA CYS A 138 -8.44 -6.38 2.15
C CYS A 138 -9.21 -7.61 2.64
N ASP A 139 -8.88 -8.08 3.85
CA ASP A 139 -9.67 -9.14 4.51
C ASP A 139 -11.14 -8.72 4.60
N ALA A 140 -12.06 -9.64 4.34
CA ALA A 140 -13.50 -9.34 4.32
C ALA A 140 -14.03 -8.82 5.67
N ALA A 141 -13.35 -9.13 6.78
CA ALA A 141 -13.68 -8.61 8.10
C ALA A 141 -13.01 -7.27 8.43
N ASN A 142 -12.09 -6.77 7.57
CA ASN A 142 -11.42 -5.49 7.78
C ASN A 142 -12.21 -4.33 7.19
N ALA A 143 -13.33 -3.98 7.84
CA ALA A 143 -14.21 -2.89 7.40
C ALA A 143 -13.48 -1.53 7.30
N ALA A 144 -12.51 -1.29 8.19
CA ALA A 144 -11.73 -0.05 8.17
C ALA A 144 -10.91 0.08 6.89
N SER A 145 -10.24 -1.01 6.46
CA SER A 145 -9.50 -1.02 5.20
C SER A 145 -10.43 -0.88 4.00
N ALA A 146 -11.59 -1.55 4.00
CA ALA A 146 -12.59 -1.39 2.93
C ALA A 146 -13.04 0.07 2.76
N GLN A 147 -13.28 0.78 3.87
CA GLN A 147 -13.63 2.21 3.83
C GLN A 147 -12.49 3.09 3.28
N VAL A 148 -11.23 2.78 3.63
CA VAL A 148 -10.06 3.50 3.09
C VAL A 148 -10.01 3.34 1.57
N LEU A 149 -10.16 2.13 1.05
CA LEU A 149 -10.12 1.85 -0.39
C LEU A 149 -11.24 2.57 -1.15
N GLN A 150 -12.47 2.58 -0.60
CA GLN A 150 -13.58 3.33 -1.17
C GLN A 150 -13.31 4.85 -1.20
N LYS A 151 -12.79 5.40 -0.10
CA LYS A 151 -12.44 6.84 -0.02
C LYS A 151 -11.28 7.22 -0.94
N ALA A 152 -10.42 6.26 -1.28
CA ALA A 152 -9.36 6.44 -2.28
C ALA A 152 -9.88 6.36 -3.75
N GLY A 153 -11.18 6.20 -3.95
CA GLY A 153 -11.82 6.20 -5.28
C GLY A 153 -11.88 4.83 -5.94
N LEU A 154 -11.61 3.73 -5.21
CA LEU A 154 -11.77 2.39 -5.75
C LEU A 154 -13.19 1.88 -5.52
N GLN A 155 -13.74 1.15 -6.49
CA GLN A 155 -15.03 0.47 -6.40
C GLN A 155 -14.82 -0.98 -5.98
N ARG A 156 -15.72 -1.51 -5.15
CA ARG A 156 -15.73 -2.92 -4.81
C ARG A 156 -16.18 -3.75 -6.01
N GLU A 157 -15.33 -4.66 -6.48
CA GLU A 157 -15.63 -5.56 -7.60
C GLU A 157 -16.12 -6.94 -7.15
N GLY A 158 -15.72 -7.40 -5.96
CA GLY A 158 -16.15 -8.73 -5.54
C GLY A 158 -15.62 -9.20 -4.20
N LEU A 159 -16.02 -10.44 -3.89
CA LEU A 159 -15.54 -11.25 -2.78
C LEU A 159 -14.82 -12.48 -3.33
N MET A 160 -13.55 -12.56 -3.05
CA MET A 160 -12.72 -13.74 -3.34
C MET A 160 -12.76 -14.67 -2.12
N ARG A 161 -13.44 -15.81 -2.27
CA ARG A 161 -13.60 -16.76 -1.17
C ARG A 161 -12.30 -17.54 -0.95
N LYS A 162 -11.88 -17.65 0.32
CA LYS A 162 -10.66 -18.39 0.73
C LYS A 162 -9.42 -18.03 -0.12
N ALA A 163 -9.21 -16.74 -0.37
CA ALA A 163 -8.20 -16.29 -1.31
C ALA A 163 -6.82 -16.07 -0.68
N HIS A 164 -6.74 -15.70 0.60
CA HIS A 164 -5.48 -15.38 1.24
C HIS A 164 -5.31 -16.05 2.60
N VAL A 165 -4.10 -16.53 2.84
CA VAL A 165 -3.65 -16.96 4.16
C VAL A 165 -3.37 -15.76 5.03
N ARG A 166 -3.80 -15.79 6.30
CA ARG A 166 -3.48 -14.76 7.30
C ARG A 166 -2.61 -15.37 8.39
N PRO A 167 -1.27 -15.24 8.29
CA PRO A 167 -0.35 -15.88 9.24
C PRO A 167 -0.61 -15.40 10.67
N ASN A 168 -0.95 -14.13 10.86
CA ASN A 168 -1.22 -13.54 12.17
C ASN A 168 -2.61 -13.93 12.77
N LEU A 169 -3.39 -14.73 12.04
CA LEU A 169 -4.64 -15.35 12.50
C LEU A 169 -4.51 -16.89 12.49
N GLY A 170 -3.36 -17.39 12.92
CA GLY A 170 -3.09 -18.84 12.98
C GLY A 170 -3.02 -19.52 11.61
N GLY A 171 -2.70 -18.79 10.55
CA GLY A 171 -2.63 -19.33 9.19
C GLY A 171 -4.00 -19.57 8.55
N ALA A 172 -5.06 -18.97 9.08
CA ALA A 172 -6.42 -19.14 8.53
C ALA A 172 -6.49 -18.63 7.08
N ILE A 173 -7.09 -19.46 6.20
CA ILE A 173 -7.41 -19.04 4.82
C ILE A 173 -8.73 -18.28 4.85
N ARG A 174 -8.72 -17.01 4.44
CA ARG A 174 -9.82 -16.08 4.63
C ARG A 174 -10.36 -15.50 3.32
N ASP A 175 -11.60 -15.07 3.39
CA ASP A 175 -12.25 -14.35 2.32
C ASP A 175 -11.67 -12.95 2.22
N THR A 176 -11.55 -12.43 0.99
CA THR A 176 -10.89 -11.17 0.69
C THR A 176 -11.75 -10.35 -0.25
N LEU A 177 -11.95 -9.09 0.07
CA LEU A 177 -12.61 -8.14 -0.81
C LEU A 177 -11.63 -7.61 -1.85
N LEU A 178 -12.06 -7.50 -3.10
CA LEU A 178 -11.35 -6.88 -4.20
C LEU A 178 -11.96 -5.52 -4.50
N PHE A 179 -11.10 -4.51 -4.58
CA PHE A 179 -11.43 -3.15 -4.98
C PHE A 179 -10.57 -2.74 -6.16
N ALA A 180 -11.13 -2.00 -7.12
CA ALA A 180 -10.36 -1.47 -8.23
C ALA A 180 -10.88 -0.11 -8.71
N TRP A 181 -9.96 0.61 -9.34
CA TRP A 181 -10.24 1.73 -10.24
C TRP A 181 -9.77 1.33 -11.63
N VAL A 182 -10.59 1.62 -12.64
CA VAL A 182 -10.30 1.35 -14.04
C VAL A 182 -10.39 2.66 -14.81
N ARG A 183 -9.41 2.92 -15.67
CA ARG A 183 -9.45 4.07 -16.57
C ARG A 183 -10.55 3.87 -17.61
N GLU A 184 -11.50 4.76 -17.65
CA GLU A 184 -12.47 4.79 -18.75
C GLU A 184 -11.72 5.02 -20.06
N GLN A 185 -11.96 4.17 -21.06
CA GLN A 185 -11.45 4.41 -22.39
C GLN A 185 -12.30 5.53 -23.01
N GLU A 186 -11.63 6.59 -23.48
CA GLU A 186 -12.28 7.50 -24.40
C GLU A 186 -12.67 6.67 -25.64
N ASN A 187 -13.95 6.42 -25.83
CA ASN A 187 -14.42 5.82 -27.09
C ASN A 187 -13.98 6.73 -28.23
N PRO A 188 -13.20 6.24 -29.20
CA PRO A 188 -12.96 7.02 -30.40
C PRO A 188 -14.31 7.23 -31.09
N THR A 189 -14.80 8.45 -31.12
CA THR A 189 -15.92 8.91 -31.97
C THR A 189 -15.56 8.79 -33.43
#